data_7add2d7b16215dbc5b98225025153f0c
#
_entry.id   7add2d7b16215dbc5b98225025153f0c
#
_cell.length_a   1.000
_cell.length_b   1.000
_cell.length_c   1.000
_cell.angle_alpha   90.00
_cell.angle_beta   90.00
_cell.angle_gamma   90.00
#
_symmetry.space_group_name_H-M   'P 1'
#
loop_
_entity.id
_entity.type
_entity.pdbx_description
1 polymer ?
#
loop_
_entity_poly.entity_id
_entity_poly.type
_entity_poly.pdbx_seq_one_letter_code
_entity_poly.pdbx_strand_id
1 'polypeptide(L)'
;MKKKLITAVLAVTMAVGMLTGCGSGTGTGKKEASGEKLVIWTNMNVEVDTIQKYADEWGEKNGRKVEVIHQSPSVQQFAQAVKSASGPDAVVGIPNDQLADYVNADLTAEVPQDLYADQDFSDAAIQACYVDGKRYAAPLSVETTALFYNTDLVSEVPKTWEELVDQAATDGGVQFDATSIYYDLGFVRACGGYI
;
A
#
# COMPACT_ATOMS: atom_id res chain seq x y z
N MET A 1 -21.01 -47.11 33.38
CA MET A 1 -19.70 -46.91 34.01
C MET A 1 -18.57 -46.89 32.98
N LYS A 2 -18.68 -46.19 31.84
CA LYS A 2 -17.63 -46.14 30.78
C LYS A 2 -17.31 -44.71 30.31
N LYS A 3 -17.70 -43.66 31.04
CA LYS A 3 -17.47 -42.25 30.67
C LYS A 3 -16.48 -41.49 31.59
N LYS A 4 -15.83 -42.15 32.56
CA LYS A 4 -14.91 -41.49 33.50
C LYS A 4 -13.44 -41.85 33.30
N LEU A 5 -13.08 -42.60 32.24
CA LEU A 5 -11.68 -43.01 31.99
C LEU A 5 -10.98 -42.23 30.86
N ILE A 6 -11.70 -41.35 30.13
CA ILE A 6 -11.12 -40.62 28.99
C ILE A 6 -10.52 -39.25 29.42
N THR A 7 -10.95 -38.72 30.57
CA THR A 7 -10.52 -37.40 31.05
C THR A 7 -9.17 -37.39 31.80
N ALA A 8 -8.65 -38.54 32.13
CA ALA A 8 -7.40 -38.66 32.92
C ALA A 8 -6.12 -38.85 32.09
N VAL A 9 -6.21 -39.08 30.79
CA VAL A 9 -5.05 -39.31 29.90
C VAL A 9 -4.58 -38.03 29.19
N LEU A 10 -5.38 -36.95 29.18
CA LEU A 10 -5.02 -35.69 28.50
C LEU A 10 -4.28 -34.70 29.39
N ALA A 11 -4.09 -34.98 30.69
CA ALA A 11 -3.48 -34.05 31.66
C ALA A 11 -2.00 -34.31 31.97
N VAL A 12 -1.35 -35.30 31.36
CA VAL A 12 0.04 -35.70 31.68
C VAL A 12 1.06 -35.36 30.61
N THR A 13 0.64 -34.82 29.45
CA THR A 13 1.57 -34.52 28.34
C THR A 13 2.04 -33.06 28.27
N MET A 14 1.70 -32.18 29.23
CA MET A 14 2.12 -30.78 29.26
C MET A 14 3.20 -30.39 30.27
N ALA A 15 3.89 -31.34 30.88
CA ALA A 15 4.83 -31.04 31.98
C ALA A 15 6.30 -31.45 31.73
N VAL A 16 6.75 -31.70 30.49
CA VAL A 16 8.16 -32.08 30.21
C VAL A 16 8.72 -31.24 29.06
N GLY A 17 8.82 -29.94 29.20
CA GLY A 17 9.36 -29.09 28.14
C GLY A 17 10.06 -27.80 28.58
N MET A 18 10.44 -27.68 29.85
CA MET A 18 11.19 -26.51 30.33
C MET A 18 12.38 -26.94 31.19
N LEU A 19 13.47 -27.36 30.58
CA LEU A 19 14.81 -27.40 31.21
C LEU A 19 15.86 -27.95 30.23
N THR A 20 16.44 -27.05 29.40
CA THR A 20 17.79 -27.12 28.83
C THR A 20 17.93 -25.86 27.96
N GLY A 21 18.87 -24.98 28.16
CA GLY A 21 20.20 -24.93 28.48
C GLY A 21 20.74 -23.53 28.37
N CYS A 22 21.36 -23.04 29.43
CA CYS A 22 22.38 -22.00 29.35
C CYS A 22 23.64 -22.64 28.77
N GLY A 23 24.13 -22.11 27.64
CA GLY A 23 25.40 -22.47 27.04
C GLY A 23 26.07 -21.24 26.49
N SER A 24 27.08 -20.71 27.21
CA SER A 24 28.00 -19.69 26.71
C SER A 24 28.80 -20.25 25.54
N GLY A 25 28.69 -19.60 24.37
CA GLY A 25 29.52 -19.90 23.22
C GLY A 25 29.77 -18.61 22.44
N THR A 26 30.98 -18.06 22.59
CA THR A 26 31.56 -17.05 21.70
C THR A 26 31.73 -17.65 20.30
N GLY A 27 30.87 -17.31 19.38
CA GLY A 27 30.99 -17.64 17.97
C GLY A 27 30.40 -16.48 17.16
N THR A 28 31.20 -15.86 16.31
CA THR A 28 30.80 -14.97 15.25
C THR A 28 29.94 -15.73 14.24
N GLY A 29 28.71 -16.03 14.61
CA GLY A 29 27.70 -16.60 13.76
C GLY A 29 26.74 -15.50 13.30
N LYS A 30 26.48 -15.44 12.01
CA LYS A 30 25.32 -14.70 11.46
C LYS A 30 24.13 -15.02 12.38
N LYS A 31 23.56 -13.98 12.99
CA LYS A 31 22.26 -14.11 13.68
C LYS A 31 21.26 -14.61 12.65
N GLU A 32 20.86 -15.85 12.75
CA GLU A 32 19.63 -16.30 12.09
C GLU A 32 18.51 -15.44 12.68
N ALA A 33 17.84 -14.69 11.82
CA ALA A 33 16.73 -13.86 12.22
C ALA A 33 15.58 -14.75 12.67
N SER A 34 15.40 -14.88 13.95
CA SER A 34 14.21 -15.43 14.59
C SER A 34 13.09 -14.38 14.61
N GLY A 35 12.91 -13.68 13.50
CA GLY A 35 11.85 -12.70 13.33
C GLY A 35 10.65 -13.32 12.64
N GLU A 36 9.47 -13.05 13.14
CA GLU A 36 8.20 -13.35 12.49
C GLU A 36 8.22 -12.83 11.06
N LYS A 37 7.69 -13.61 10.10
CA LYS A 37 7.60 -13.21 8.69
C LYS A 37 6.75 -11.94 8.58
N LEU A 38 7.23 -10.94 7.84
CA LEU A 38 6.43 -9.76 7.48
C LEU A 38 5.55 -10.05 6.28
N VAL A 39 4.33 -9.54 6.31
CA VAL A 39 3.37 -9.63 5.21
C VAL A 39 3.03 -8.23 4.71
N ILE A 40 3.23 -8.01 3.42
CA ILE A 40 2.87 -6.77 2.73
C ILE A 40 1.69 -7.07 1.81
N TRP A 41 0.63 -6.30 1.90
CA TRP A 41 -0.43 -6.32 0.90
C TRP A 41 -0.23 -5.20 -0.11
N THR A 42 -0.58 -5.48 -1.37
CA THR A 42 -0.59 -4.45 -2.42
C THR A 42 -1.80 -4.63 -3.34
N ASN A 43 -2.42 -3.51 -3.73
CA ASN A 43 -3.45 -3.49 -4.75
C ASN A 43 -2.87 -3.43 -6.17
N MET A 44 -1.55 -3.26 -6.31
CA MET A 44 -0.82 -3.15 -7.57
C MET A 44 -0.54 -4.55 -8.12
N ASN A 45 -1.31 -4.99 -9.11
CA ASN A 45 -1.23 -6.36 -9.61
C ASN A 45 0.01 -6.61 -10.48
N VAL A 46 0.36 -5.67 -11.35
CA VAL A 46 1.50 -5.82 -12.29
C VAL A 46 2.84 -5.69 -11.58
N GLU A 47 2.88 -4.92 -10.51
CA GLU A 47 4.09 -4.57 -9.76
C GLU A 47 4.43 -5.53 -8.63
N VAL A 48 3.59 -6.54 -8.34
CA VAL A 48 3.80 -7.50 -7.23
C VAL A 48 5.20 -8.10 -7.23
N ASP A 49 5.67 -8.60 -8.37
CA ASP A 49 6.99 -9.23 -8.47
C ASP A 49 8.12 -8.23 -8.22
N THR A 50 7.94 -6.98 -8.67
CA THR A 50 8.91 -5.91 -8.44
C THR A 50 8.95 -5.52 -6.96
N ILE A 51 7.80 -5.38 -6.31
CA ILE A 51 7.71 -5.09 -4.89
C ILE A 51 8.31 -6.24 -4.08
N GLN A 52 8.01 -7.50 -4.44
CA GLN A 52 8.59 -8.68 -3.79
C GLN A 52 10.12 -8.69 -3.88
N LYS A 53 10.69 -8.37 -5.05
CA LYS A 53 12.14 -8.27 -5.22
C LYS A 53 12.78 -7.28 -4.24
N TYR A 54 12.23 -6.07 -4.11
CA TYR A 54 12.74 -5.07 -3.17
C TYR A 54 12.52 -5.50 -1.70
N ALA A 55 11.40 -6.17 -1.42
CA ALA A 55 11.12 -6.73 -0.11
C ALA A 55 12.12 -7.83 0.28
N ASP A 56 12.51 -8.70 -0.67
CA ASP A 56 13.53 -9.73 -0.47
C ASP A 56 14.91 -9.11 -0.20
N GLU A 57 15.32 -8.11 -1.01
CA GLU A 57 16.58 -7.38 -0.81
C GLU A 57 16.64 -6.70 0.58
N TRP A 58 15.54 -6.11 1.01
CA TRP A 58 15.43 -5.53 2.34
C TRP A 58 15.47 -6.62 3.42
N GLY A 59 14.75 -7.71 3.20
CA GLY A 59 14.68 -8.85 4.10
C GLY A 59 16.05 -9.49 4.33
N GLU A 60 16.83 -9.69 3.27
CA GLU A 60 18.21 -10.21 3.36
C GLU A 60 19.12 -9.29 4.20
N LYS A 61 19.04 -7.97 3.99
CA LYS A 61 19.84 -6.98 4.73
C LYS A 61 19.47 -6.93 6.22
N ASN A 62 18.20 -7.17 6.55
CA ASN A 62 17.67 -7.05 7.90
C ASN A 62 17.44 -8.41 8.58
N GLY A 63 17.74 -9.51 7.90
CA GLY A 63 17.58 -10.87 8.40
C GLY A 63 16.12 -11.24 8.66
N ARG A 64 15.17 -10.79 7.86
CA ARG A 64 13.73 -11.06 7.97
C ARG A 64 13.19 -11.60 6.67
N LYS A 65 12.19 -12.48 6.74
CA LYS A 65 11.42 -12.88 5.57
C LYS A 65 10.29 -11.89 5.35
N VAL A 66 10.05 -11.54 4.09
CA VAL A 66 8.94 -10.67 3.69
C VAL A 66 8.15 -11.38 2.60
N GLU A 67 6.84 -11.36 2.68
CA GLU A 67 5.94 -11.89 1.65
C GLU A 67 5.04 -10.76 1.15
N VAL A 68 5.00 -10.58 -0.16
CA VAL A 68 4.11 -9.62 -0.81
C VAL A 68 2.93 -10.35 -1.42
N ILE A 69 1.72 -9.93 -1.08
CA ILE A 69 0.48 -10.55 -1.52
C ILE A 69 -0.38 -9.53 -2.24
N HIS A 70 -0.80 -9.84 -3.47
CA HIS A 70 -1.80 -9.04 -4.15
C HIS A 70 -3.15 -9.14 -3.44
N GLN A 71 -3.60 -8.02 -2.88
CA GLN A 71 -4.90 -7.88 -2.22
C GLN A 71 -5.42 -6.47 -2.44
N SER A 72 -6.69 -6.34 -2.79
CA SER A 72 -7.36 -5.04 -2.94
C SER A 72 -8.60 -4.97 -2.04
N PRO A 73 -8.42 -4.98 -0.71
CA PRO A 73 -9.54 -4.99 0.22
C PRO A 73 -10.22 -3.61 0.30
N SER A 74 -11.50 -3.60 0.61
CA SER A 74 -12.13 -2.39 1.15
C SER A 74 -11.55 -2.06 2.53
N VAL A 75 -11.74 -0.82 3.00
CA VAL A 75 -11.30 -0.40 4.36
C VAL A 75 -11.85 -1.34 5.44
N GLN A 76 -13.12 -1.78 5.33
CA GLN A 76 -13.74 -2.70 6.28
C GLN A 76 -13.09 -4.09 6.25
N GLN A 77 -12.77 -4.62 5.08
CA GLN A 77 -12.08 -5.91 4.95
C GLN A 77 -10.65 -5.83 5.50
N PHE A 78 -9.95 -4.73 5.23
CA PHE A 78 -8.64 -4.46 5.80
C PHE A 78 -8.69 -4.39 7.32
N ALA A 79 -9.66 -3.64 7.89
CA ALA A 79 -9.86 -3.53 9.34
C ALA A 79 -10.12 -4.87 10.04
N GLN A 80 -10.71 -5.84 9.34
CA GLN A 80 -10.87 -7.20 9.85
C GLN A 80 -9.58 -7.99 9.76
N ALA A 81 -8.85 -7.85 8.65
CA ALA A 81 -7.62 -8.60 8.40
C ALA A 81 -6.50 -8.24 9.37
N VAL A 82 -6.27 -6.95 9.64
CA VAL A 82 -5.20 -6.48 10.55
C VAL A 82 -5.37 -6.93 12.00
N LYS A 83 -6.58 -7.36 12.37
CA LYS A 83 -6.88 -7.93 13.70
C LYS A 83 -6.56 -9.42 13.78
N SER A 84 -6.24 -10.06 12.67
CA SER A 84 -5.91 -11.49 12.62
C SER A 84 -4.39 -11.70 12.65
N ALA A 85 -3.96 -12.86 13.12
CA ALA A 85 -2.54 -13.25 13.11
C ALA A 85 -1.95 -13.42 11.70
N SER A 86 -2.78 -13.44 10.66
CA SER A 86 -2.39 -13.55 9.24
C SER A 86 -2.64 -12.24 8.47
N GLY A 87 -2.96 -11.15 9.16
CA GLY A 87 -3.13 -9.85 8.54
C GLY A 87 -1.79 -9.26 8.06
N PRO A 88 -1.84 -8.19 7.25
CA PRO A 88 -0.63 -7.53 6.77
C PRO A 88 0.01 -6.67 7.86
N ASP A 89 1.35 -6.58 7.80
CA ASP A 89 2.16 -5.64 8.59
C ASP A 89 2.29 -4.28 7.90
N ALA A 90 2.15 -4.27 6.56
CA ALA A 90 2.17 -3.05 5.77
C ALA A 90 1.29 -3.21 4.52
N VAL A 91 0.91 -2.08 3.94
CA VAL A 91 0.17 -2.03 2.68
C VAL A 91 0.83 -1.04 1.73
N VAL A 92 0.88 -1.39 0.44
CA VAL A 92 1.50 -0.61 -0.64
C VAL A 92 0.46 -0.36 -1.73
N GLY A 93 0.45 0.85 -2.29
CA GLY A 93 -0.40 1.22 -3.42
C GLY A 93 -1.79 1.75 -3.01
N ILE A 94 -1.96 2.15 -1.75
CA ILE A 94 -3.22 2.80 -1.33
C ILE A 94 -3.30 4.21 -1.94
N PRO A 95 -4.39 4.54 -2.65
CA PRO A 95 -4.64 5.90 -3.13
C PRO A 95 -4.74 6.90 -1.97
N ASN A 96 -4.21 8.10 -2.18
CA ASN A 96 -4.13 9.11 -1.12
C ASN A 96 -5.51 9.59 -0.62
N ASP A 97 -6.53 9.57 -1.44
CA ASP A 97 -7.92 9.91 -1.07
C ASP A 97 -8.53 8.92 -0.04
N GLN A 98 -7.98 7.71 0.07
CA GLN A 98 -8.39 6.72 1.06
C GLN A 98 -7.58 6.79 2.37
N LEU A 99 -6.46 7.51 2.39
CA LEU A 99 -5.57 7.52 3.56
C LEU A 99 -6.28 7.96 4.83
N ALA A 100 -7.13 9.00 4.74
CA ALA A 100 -7.89 9.50 5.88
C ALA A 100 -8.84 8.45 6.48
N ASP A 101 -9.44 7.58 5.66
CA ASP A 101 -10.30 6.50 6.13
C ASP A 101 -9.51 5.46 6.94
N TYR A 102 -8.29 5.14 6.51
CA TYR A 102 -7.40 4.23 7.25
C TYR A 102 -6.95 4.84 8.57
N VAL A 103 -6.62 6.12 8.60
CA VAL A 103 -6.23 6.85 9.83
C VAL A 103 -7.41 6.93 10.81
N ASN A 104 -8.59 7.34 10.33
CA ASN A 104 -9.79 7.48 11.16
C ASN A 104 -10.30 6.15 11.74
N ALA A 105 -9.98 5.03 11.06
CA ALA A 105 -10.30 3.70 11.52
C ALA A 105 -9.19 3.06 12.39
N ASP A 106 -8.14 3.82 12.73
CA ASP A 106 -6.98 3.38 13.55
C ASP A 106 -6.27 2.14 12.94
N LEU A 107 -6.11 2.16 11.60
CA LEU A 107 -5.55 1.04 10.83
C LEU A 107 -4.12 1.28 10.38
N THR A 108 -3.56 2.47 10.58
CA THR A 108 -2.20 2.83 10.19
C THR A 108 -1.51 3.62 11.29
N ALA A 109 -0.21 3.43 11.41
CA ALA A 109 0.63 4.13 12.37
C ALA A 109 1.24 5.40 11.75
N GLU A 110 1.57 6.37 12.60
CA GLU A 110 2.32 7.54 12.21
C GLU A 110 3.73 7.14 11.71
N VAL A 111 4.12 7.66 10.56
CA VAL A 111 5.42 7.38 9.94
C VAL A 111 6.47 8.37 10.45
N PRO A 112 7.69 7.91 10.82
CA PRO A 112 8.77 8.81 11.24
C PRO A 112 9.06 9.90 10.21
N GLN A 113 9.29 11.13 10.69
CA GLN A 113 9.49 12.30 9.85
C GLN A 113 10.77 12.24 9.01
N ASP A 114 11.76 11.47 9.45
CA ASP A 114 13.06 11.28 8.83
C ASP A 114 13.14 10.04 7.93
N LEU A 115 12.04 9.31 7.74
CA LEU A 115 12.03 8.05 6.95
C LEU A 115 12.55 8.25 5.52
N TYR A 116 12.26 9.40 4.91
CA TYR A 116 12.66 9.71 3.53
C TYR A 116 12.98 11.20 3.35
N ALA A 117 13.59 11.83 4.36
CA ALA A 117 13.94 13.27 4.33
C ALA A 117 14.85 13.63 3.14
N ASP A 118 15.69 12.68 2.71
CA ASP A 118 16.66 12.87 1.62
C ASP A 118 16.11 12.44 0.24
N GLN A 119 14.83 12.09 0.14
CA GLN A 119 14.20 11.70 -1.12
C GLN A 119 13.71 12.94 -1.88
N ASP A 120 13.88 12.91 -3.19
CA ASP A 120 13.44 13.99 -4.10
C ASP A 120 11.99 13.77 -4.56
N PHE A 121 11.05 13.95 -3.62
CA PHE A 121 9.62 13.90 -3.91
C PHE A 121 9.06 15.31 -4.12
N SER A 122 8.04 15.44 -4.98
CA SER A 122 7.29 16.69 -5.11
C SER A 122 6.53 17.04 -3.83
N ASP A 123 6.34 18.33 -3.57
CA ASP A 123 5.57 18.80 -2.40
C ASP A 123 4.16 18.19 -2.38
N ALA A 124 3.53 18.05 -3.55
CA ALA A 124 2.20 17.45 -3.67
C ALA A 124 2.20 15.97 -3.20
N ALA A 125 3.22 15.19 -3.57
CA ALA A 125 3.35 13.80 -3.14
C ALA A 125 3.55 13.70 -1.62
N ILE A 126 4.37 14.60 -1.07
CA ILE A 126 4.60 14.66 0.39
C ILE A 126 3.33 15.04 1.13
N GLN A 127 2.64 16.10 0.70
CA GLN A 127 1.40 16.55 1.34
C GLN A 127 0.29 15.50 1.30
N ALA A 128 0.22 14.71 0.24
CA ALA A 128 -0.73 13.60 0.12
C ALA A 128 -0.55 12.48 1.18
N CYS A 129 0.61 12.45 1.86
CA CYS A 129 0.90 11.49 2.93
C CYS A 129 0.49 11.96 4.34
N TYR A 130 -0.11 13.15 4.44
CA TYR A 130 -0.49 13.75 5.73
C TYR A 130 -1.99 13.74 5.95
N VAL A 131 -2.38 13.44 7.20
CA VAL A 131 -3.74 13.61 7.71
C VAL A 131 -3.63 14.38 9.03
N ASP A 132 -4.40 15.46 9.20
CA ASP A 132 -4.40 16.30 10.40
C ASP A 132 -2.99 16.74 10.87
N GLY A 133 -2.12 17.06 9.90
CA GLY A 133 -0.77 17.54 10.17
C GLY A 133 0.25 16.47 10.57
N LYS A 134 -0.11 15.19 10.55
CA LYS A 134 0.75 14.05 10.85
C LYS A 134 0.95 13.20 9.62
N ARG A 135 2.13 12.61 9.48
CA ARG A 135 2.49 11.73 8.37
C ARG A 135 2.08 10.29 8.67
N TYR A 136 1.32 9.67 7.76
CA TYR A 136 0.86 8.29 7.89
C TYR A 136 1.27 7.39 6.72
N ALA A 137 1.91 7.95 5.69
CA ALA A 137 2.34 7.19 4.52
C ALA A 137 3.69 7.69 4.01
N ALA A 138 4.29 6.91 3.10
CA ALA A 138 5.39 7.32 2.23
C ALA A 138 4.90 7.34 0.79
N PRO A 139 5.28 8.32 -0.06
CA PRO A 139 4.87 8.34 -1.44
C PRO A 139 5.56 7.22 -2.22
N LEU A 140 4.83 6.57 -3.12
CA LEU A 140 5.35 5.55 -4.01
C LEU A 140 5.37 6.04 -5.46
N SER A 141 4.27 6.61 -5.91
CA SER A 141 4.10 7.15 -7.26
C SER A 141 3.16 8.35 -7.22
N VAL A 142 3.18 9.13 -8.28
CA VAL A 142 2.22 10.22 -8.54
C VAL A 142 1.53 9.92 -9.85
N GLU A 143 0.21 10.01 -9.83
CA GLU A 143 -0.63 9.84 -11.00
C GLU A 143 -1.37 11.13 -11.31
N THR A 144 -1.63 11.37 -12.58
CA THR A 144 -2.43 12.50 -13.04
C THR A 144 -3.16 12.13 -14.32
N THR A 145 -4.27 12.83 -14.58
CA THR A 145 -4.92 12.77 -15.88
C THR A 145 -4.14 13.60 -16.88
N ALA A 146 -4.09 13.14 -18.13
CA ALA A 146 -3.44 13.86 -19.23
C ALA A 146 -4.27 13.72 -20.52
N LEU A 147 -4.21 14.75 -21.36
CA LEU A 147 -4.76 14.68 -22.70
C LEU A 147 -3.76 14.01 -23.63
N PHE A 148 -4.16 12.87 -24.20
CA PHE A 148 -3.40 12.20 -25.28
C PHE A 148 -3.99 12.61 -26.62
N TYR A 149 -3.14 12.88 -27.59
CA TYR A 149 -3.58 13.23 -28.94
C TYR A 149 -2.77 12.47 -30.01
N ASN A 150 -3.43 12.20 -31.13
CA ASN A 150 -2.79 11.59 -32.28
C ASN A 150 -2.07 12.66 -33.11
N THR A 151 -0.75 12.59 -33.19
CA THR A 151 0.08 13.57 -33.92
C THR A 151 -0.12 13.56 -35.43
N ASP A 152 -0.73 12.51 -36.01
CA ASP A 152 -1.09 12.46 -37.43
C ASP A 152 -2.38 13.20 -37.75
N LEU A 153 -3.24 13.42 -36.72
CA LEU A 153 -4.52 14.11 -36.87
C LEU A 153 -4.49 15.52 -36.30
N VAL A 154 -3.81 15.72 -35.17
CA VAL A 154 -3.75 16.98 -34.45
C VAL A 154 -2.38 17.62 -34.67
N SER A 155 -2.33 18.63 -35.54
CA SER A 155 -1.08 19.33 -35.86
C SER A 155 -0.70 20.39 -34.83
N GLU A 156 -1.66 20.93 -34.10
CA GLU A 156 -1.46 21.95 -33.08
C GLU A 156 -2.28 21.58 -31.82
N VAL A 157 -1.58 21.47 -30.68
CA VAL A 157 -2.19 21.07 -29.41
C VAL A 157 -3.10 22.18 -28.89
N PRO A 158 -4.39 21.91 -28.63
CA PRO A 158 -5.31 22.90 -28.10
C PRO A 158 -4.86 23.41 -26.72
N LYS A 159 -4.97 24.72 -26.50
CA LYS A 159 -4.55 25.37 -25.25
C LYS A 159 -5.72 25.77 -24.37
N THR A 160 -6.92 25.79 -24.92
CA THR A 160 -8.16 26.08 -24.20
C THR A 160 -9.19 24.97 -24.40
N TRP A 161 -10.21 24.99 -23.59
CA TRP A 161 -11.33 24.05 -23.72
C TRP A 161 -12.11 24.27 -25.02
N GLU A 162 -12.32 25.54 -25.42
CA GLU A 162 -13.01 25.93 -26.65
C GLU A 162 -12.24 25.41 -27.86
N GLU A 163 -10.91 25.60 -27.91
CA GLU A 163 -10.06 25.06 -28.97
C GLU A 163 -10.14 23.54 -29.06
N LEU A 164 -10.15 22.83 -27.91
CA LEU A 164 -10.27 21.38 -27.89
C LEU A 164 -11.62 20.94 -28.48
N VAL A 165 -12.71 21.57 -28.09
CA VAL A 165 -14.06 21.23 -28.60
C VAL A 165 -14.19 21.52 -30.11
N ASP A 166 -13.64 22.63 -30.57
CA ASP A 166 -13.66 23.01 -32.01
C ASP A 166 -12.82 22.03 -32.83
N GLN A 167 -11.60 21.66 -32.37
CA GLN A 167 -10.75 20.67 -33.03
C GLN A 167 -11.39 19.27 -33.01
N ALA A 168 -12.00 18.86 -31.91
CA ALA A 168 -12.68 17.58 -31.80
C ALA A 168 -13.77 17.39 -32.86
N ALA A 169 -14.41 18.45 -33.29
CA ALA A 169 -15.42 18.38 -34.34
C ALA A 169 -14.84 18.03 -35.73
N THR A 170 -13.55 18.29 -35.97
CA THR A 170 -12.85 18.08 -37.25
C THR A 170 -11.87 16.95 -37.23
N ASP A 171 -11.20 16.70 -36.11
CA ASP A 171 -10.01 15.81 -36.00
C ASP A 171 -10.34 14.44 -35.39
N GLY A 172 -11.58 14.00 -35.47
CA GLY A 172 -11.99 12.64 -35.09
C GLY A 172 -12.59 12.50 -33.69
N GLY A 173 -12.80 13.63 -33.00
CA GLY A 173 -13.50 13.66 -31.71
C GLY A 173 -12.57 13.60 -30.50
N VAL A 174 -13.17 13.78 -29.33
CA VAL A 174 -12.53 13.61 -28.03
C VAL A 174 -13.25 12.52 -27.27
N GLN A 175 -12.51 11.65 -26.58
CA GLN A 175 -13.06 10.58 -25.76
C GLN A 175 -12.48 10.66 -24.34
N PHE A 176 -13.31 10.49 -23.35
CA PHE A 176 -12.91 10.35 -21.95
C PHE A 176 -13.99 9.57 -21.19
N ASP A 177 -13.64 9.04 -20.04
CA ASP A 177 -14.59 8.34 -19.18
C ASP A 177 -15.36 9.33 -18.32
N ALA A 178 -16.57 9.69 -18.78
CA ALA A 178 -17.49 10.60 -18.09
C ALA A 178 -18.25 9.93 -16.91
N THR A 179 -17.94 8.68 -16.58
CA THR A 179 -18.59 7.97 -15.45
C THR A 179 -17.80 8.05 -14.16
N SER A 180 -16.57 8.59 -14.22
CA SER A 180 -15.67 8.70 -13.08
C SER A 180 -15.31 10.16 -12.81
N ILE A 181 -15.64 10.64 -11.61
CA ILE A 181 -15.28 11.98 -11.14
C ILE A 181 -13.75 12.23 -11.19
N TYR A 182 -12.96 11.17 -11.15
CA TYR A 182 -11.50 11.27 -11.29
C TYR A 182 -11.09 11.94 -12.60
N TYR A 183 -11.74 11.58 -13.72
CA TYR A 183 -11.47 12.21 -15.03
C TYR A 183 -12.21 13.53 -15.22
N ASP A 184 -13.34 13.71 -14.53
CA ASP A 184 -14.16 14.92 -14.65
C ASP A 184 -13.65 16.09 -13.80
N LEU A 185 -12.80 15.80 -12.79
CA LEU A 185 -12.34 16.80 -11.84
C LEU A 185 -11.64 18.00 -12.49
N GLY A 186 -10.90 17.77 -13.57
CA GLY A 186 -10.28 18.84 -14.36
C GLY A 186 -11.28 19.83 -14.91
N PHE A 187 -12.42 19.34 -15.43
CA PHE A 187 -13.50 20.17 -15.97
C PHE A 187 -14.25 20.92 -14.86
N VAL A 188 -14.53 20.22 -13.74
CA VAL A 188 -15.17 20.83 -12.57
C VAL A 188 -14.32 22.01 -12.06
N ARG A 189 -13.01 21.83 -11.93
CA ARG A 189 -12.08 22.88 -11.49
C ARG A 189 -11.94 24.01 -12.50
N ALA A 190 -11.91 23.71 -13.80
CA ALA A 190 -11.87 24.72 -14.86
C ALA A 190 -13.12 25.63 -14.83
N CYS A 191 -14.27 25.10 -14.38
CA CYS A 191 -15.50 25.86 -14.16
C CYS A 191 -15.59 26.52 -12.77
N GLY A 192 -14.50 26.52 -11.98
CA GLY A 192 -14.47 27.11 -10.64
C GLY A 192 -15.04 26.24 -9.53
N GLY A 193 -15.36 24.97 -9.82
CA GLY A 193 -15.81 24.02 -8.83
C GLY A 193 -14.66 23.43 -8.00
N TYR A 194 -15.01 22.83 -6.85
CA TYR A 194 -14.07 22.08 -5.98
C TYR A 194 -14.82 20.92 -5.30
N ILE A 195 -14.09 19.92 -4.87
CA ILE A 195 -14.53 18.81 -4.02
C ILE A 195 -13.59 18.69 -2.83
#